data_50ebe898d7ea294dc4ea0de562eeb2d1
#
_entry.id   50ebe898d7ea294dc4ea0de562eeb2d1
#
_cell.length_a   1.000
_cell.length_b   1.000
_cell.length_c   1.000
_cell.angle_alpha   90.00
_cell.angle_beta   90.00
_cell.angle_gamma   90.00
#
_symmetry.space_group_name_H-M   'P 1'
#
loop_
_entity.id
_entity.type
_entity.pdbx_description
1 polymer ?
#
loop_
_entity_poly.entity_id
_entity_poly.type
_entity_poly.pdbx_seq_one_letter_code
_entity_poly.pdbx_strand_id
1 'polypeptide(L)'
;IILSVIYFICQHTGKKKIVASVLIFILCCGLGYSDSFAFWQKDLTYEGESIYNYLQVSETDRQVVLSTNVLFGVQSLYMKEGGLTGMYYDYAMAAPLMVPDKPVEDMNVLILGMGTGTYATQCRKYFGDMNIEGVEIDEKITELSREYFSLPEDVKVTTYDGRAFLQAVETTYDVIMVDAYQDITIPFQMSSVEFFTMVKDHLKDGGVMVVNMNMHGNKEGDINQYLADTIANVFDNVYSVDVAGSTNRELFASQHSDMIEVLSDHVENLSDAGLQNMMWRGADNSVAYAAGDYLMTDDKAPVELLGMQVIDQLIQEEVAYYKDIYEEQGISGLLEHL
;
A
#
# COMPACT_ATOMS: atom_id res chain seq x y z
N ILE A 1 10.76 -37.42 4.79
CA ILE A 1 10.27 -38.50 3.90
C ILE A 1 11.32 -39.60 3.74
N ILE A 2 12.55 -39.33 3.32
CA ILE A 2 13.62 -40.35 3.17
C ILE A 2 13.80 -41.14 4.48
N LEU A 3 13.89 -40.45 5.62
CA LEU A 3 13.99 -41.08 6.94
C LEU A 3 12.77 -41.95 7.27
N SER A 4 11.57 -41.52 6.83
CA SER A 4 10.33 -42.33 7.02
C SER A 4 10.37 -43.60 6.19
N VAL A 5 10.85 -43.54 4.95
CA VAL A 5 11.01 -44.74 4.09
C VAL A 5 12.03 -45.70 4.71
N ILE A 6 13.18 -45.18 5.17
CA ILE A 6 14.21 -46.00 5.86
C ILE A 6 13.62 -46.65 7.12
N TYR A 7 12.88 -45.90 7.94
CA TYR A 7 12.21 -46.38 9.14
C TYR A 7 11.26 -47.54 8.82
N PHE A 8 10.40 -47.41 7.81
CA PHE A 8 9.45 -48.47 7.40
C PHE A 8 10.16 -49.70 6.87
N ILE A 9 11.30 -49.59 6.19
CA ILE A 9 12.12 -50.67 5.74
C ILE A 9 12.71 -51.40 6.96
N CYS A 10 13.30 -50.68 7.90
CA CYS A 10 13.94 -51.24 9.13
C CYS A 10 12.92 -51.93 10.06
N GLN A 11 11.67 -51.42 10.09
CA GLN A 11 10.58 -52.01 10.88
C GLN A 11 9.91 -53.23 10.22
N HIS A 12 10.43 -53.71 9.11
CA HIS A 12 9.85 -54.84 8.35
C HIS A 12 8.34 -54.70 8.09
N THR A 13 7.89 -53.45 7.89
CA THR A 13 6.48 -53.18 7.59
C THR A 13 6.10 -53.74 6.25
N GLY A 14 4.83 -54.13 6.11
CA GLY A 14 4.33 -54.82 4.90
C GLY A 14 4.60 -54.00 3.61
N LYS A 15 4.93 -54.69 2.53
CA LYS A 15 5.33 -54.13 1.22
C LYS A 15 4.40 -53.01 0.72
N LYS A 16 3.11 -53.05 1.03
CA LYS A 16 2.13 -52.02 0.65
C LYS A 16 2.44 -50.64 1.24
N LYS A 17 2.89 -50.57 2.53
CA LYS A 17 3.25 -49.33 3.20
C LYS A 17 4.54 -48.74 2.64
N ILE A 18 5.51 -49.58 2.31
CA ILE A 18 6.77 -49.17 1.67
C ILE A 18 6.48 -48.58 0.28
N VAL A 19 5.67 -49.25 -0.53
CA VAL A 19 5.28 -48.77 -1.86
C VAL A 19 4.54 -47.41 -1.74
N ALA A 20 3.57 -47.33 -0.83
CA ALA A 20 2.87 -46.05 -0.60
C ALA A 20 3.80 -44.90 -0.21
N SER A 21 4.77 -45.16 0.69
CA SER A 21 5.76 -44.14 1.09
C SER A 21 6.67 -43.70 -0.04
N VAL A 22 7.07 -44.61 -0.92
CA VAL A 22 7.86 -44.31 -2.13
C VAL A 22 7.03 -43.49 -3.13
N LEU A 23 5.77 -43.85 -3.34
CA LEU A 23 4.87 -43.11 -4.24
C LEU A 23 4.63 -41.69 -3.71
N ILE A 24 4.41 -41.52 -2.40
CA ILE A 24 4.26 -40.20 -1.77
C ILE A 24 5.56 -39.40 -1.95
N PHE A 25 6.73 -40.04 -1.75
CA PHE A 25 8.02 -39.37 -1.97
C PHE A 25 8.17 -38.88 -3.41
N ILE A 26 7.89 -39.71 -4.40
CA ILE A 26 7.96 -39.34 -5.81
C ILE A 26 6.96 -38.22 -6.12
N LEU A 27 5.75 -38.29 -5.57
CA LEU A 27 4.75 -37.24 -5.72
C LEU A 27 5.25 -35.90 -5.11
N CYS A 28 5.78 -35.94 -3.90
CA CYS A 28 6.34 -34.75 -3.26
C CYS A 28 7.53 -34.17 -4.03
N CYS A 29 8.41 -35.02 -4.57
CA CYS A 29 9.51 -34.57 -5.43
C CYS A 29 9.00 -33.96 -6.74
N GLY A 30 7.94 -34.50 -7.32
CA GLY A 30 7.32 -33.98 -8.52
C GLY A 30 6.62 -32.64 -8.29
N LEU A 31 5.90 -32.50 -7.19
CA LEU A 31 5.24 -31.24 -6.81
C LEU A 31 6.23 -30.18 -6.30
N GLY A 32 7.31 -30.60 -5.64
CA GLY A 32 8.36 -29.69 -5.15
C GLY A 32 9.51 -29.46 -6.15
N TYR A 33 9.33 -29.79 -7.43
CA TYR A 33 10.33 -29.53 -8.46
C TYR A 33 10.35 -28.07 -8.90
N SER A 34 9.23 -27.37 -8.74
CA SER A 34 9.14 -25.94 -9.00
C SER A 34 9.56 -25.17 -7.75
N ASP A 35 10.41 -24.18 -7.92
CA ASP A 35 10.76 -23.23 -6.85
C ASP A 35 9.66 -22.19 -6.62
N SER A 36 8.66 -22.13 -7.52
CA SER A 36 7.53 -21.22 -7.46
C SER A 36 6.39 -21.77 -6.62
N PHE A 37 5.91 -20.96 -5.66
CA PHE A 37 4.65 -21.21 -4.95
C PHE A 37 3.42 -20.88 -5.83
N ALA A 38 3.61 -20.01 -6.83
CA ALA A 38 2.55 -19.53 -7.72
C ALA A 38 2.61 -20.18 -9.11
N PHE A 39 2.98 -21.47 -9.20
CA PHE A 39 3.16 -22.22 -10.45
C PHE A 39 1.93 -22.24 -11.38
N TRP A 40 0.77 -21.82 -10.90
CA TRP A 40 -0.47 -21.70 -11.69
C TRP A 40 -0.66 -20.31 -12.31
N GLN A 41 0.10 -19.29 -11.89
CA GLN A 41 0.03 -17.94 -12.47
C GLN A 41 0.79 -17.89 -13.79
N LYS A 42 0.17 -17.29 -14.82
CA LYS A 42 0.73 -17.26 -16.18
C LYS A 42 1.61 -16.06 -16.47
N ASP A 43 1.30 -14.93 -15.83
CA ASP A 43 1.95 -13.63 -16.12
C ASP A 43 2.98 -13.25 -15.05
N LEU A 44 3.45 -14.24 -14.28
CA LEU A 44 4.42 -14.06 -13.21
C LEU A 44 5.83 -13.89 -13.81
N THR A 45 6.41 -12.69 -13.64
CA THR A 45 7.74 -12.34 -14.14
C THR A 45 8.81 -12.48 -13.07
N TYR A 46 8.47 -12.20 -11.82
CA TYR A 46 9.34 -12.35 -10.67
C TYR A 46 8.59 -12.96 -9.49
N GLU A 47 9.26 -13.82 -8.77
CA GLU A 47 8.81 -14.38 -7.48
C GLU A 47 10.03 -14.51 -6.55
N GLY A 48 9.89 -14.06 -5.31
CA GLY A 48 10.95 -14.15 -4.34
C GLY A 48 10.54 -13.69 -2.95
N GLU A 49 11.50 -13.71 -2.05
CA GLU A 49 11.31 -13.30 -0.66
C GLU A 49 12.38 -12.27 -0.27
N SER A 50 12.00 -11.31 0.54
CA SER A 50 12.87 -10.46 1.32
C SER A 50 12.79 -10.84 2.80
N ILE A 51 13.46 -10.10 3.67
CA ILE A 51 13.28 -10.26 5.12
C ILE A 51 11.93 -9.71 5.62
N TYR A 52 11.22 -8.96 4.78
CA TYR A 52 9.94 -8.31 5.12
C TYR A 52 8.76 -8.95 4.42
N ASN A 53 8.93 -9.37 3.15
CA ASN A 53 7.82 -9.71 2.28
C ASN A 53 8.11 -10.93 1.41
N TYR A 54 7.06 -11.69 1.11
CA TYR A 54 6.98 -12.51 -0.09
C TYR A 54 6.53 -11.62 -1.25
N LEU A 55 7.27 -11.63 -2.34
CA LEU A 55 7.15 -10.67 -3.43
C LEU A 55 6.83 -11.37 -4.75
N GLN A 56 5.83 -10.87 -5.46
CA GLN A 56 5.51 -11.28 -6.82
C GLN A 56 5.39 -10.07 -7.73
N VAL A 57 6.02 -10.14 -8.92
CA VAL A 57 5.79 -9.18 -10.01
C VAL A 57 5.08 -9.91 -11.13
N SER A 58 3.91 -9.43 -11.49
CA SER A 58 3.15 -9.89 -12.65
C SER A 58 3.17 -8.82 -13.74
N GLU A 59 3.41 -9.24 -14.97
CA GLU A 59 3.57 -8.33 -16.10
C GLU A 59 2.69 -8.75 -17.27
N THR A 60 1.90 -7.80 -17.75
CA THR A 60 1.08 -7.94 -18.96
C THR A 60 1.52 -6.93 -20.02
N ASP A 61 0.91 -6.93 -21.19
CA ASP A 61 1.17 -5.93 -22.24
C ASP A 61 0.87 -4.49 -21.77
N ARG A 62 -0.03 -4.32 -20.78
CA ARG A 62 -0.54 -3.01 -20.37
C ARG A 62 0.04 -2.51 -19.06
N GLN A 63 0.35 -3.42 -18.13
CA GLN A 63 0.69 -3.05 -16.77
C GLN A 63 1.68 -4.01 -16.12
N VAL A 64 2.36 -3.52 -15.11
CA VAL A 64 3.17 -4.28 -14.17
C VAL A 64 2.55 -4.12 -12.77
N VAL A 65 2.41 -5.22 -12.05
CA VAL A 65 1.79 -5.25 -10.71
C VAL A 65 2.77 -5.88 -9.73
N LEU A 66 2.97 -5.24 -8.59
CA LEU A 66 3.60 -5.84 -7.41
C LEU A 66 2.50 -6.34 -6.46
N SER A 67 2.64 -7.57 -6.01
CA SER A 67 1.88 -8.15 -4.90
C SER A 67 2.83 -8.54 -3.78
N THR A 68 2.43 -8.27 -2.53
CA THR A 68 3.20 -8.62 -1.33
C THR A 68 2.35 -9.49 -0.42
N ASN A 69 2.91 -10.57 0.12
CA ASN A 69 2.34 -11.43 1.15
C ASN A 69 0.93 -12.00 0.89
N VAL A 70 0.09 -11.32 0.14
CA VAL A 70 -1.27 -11.71 -0.22
C VAL A 70 -1.32 -12.06 -1.68
N LEU A 71 -1.74 -13.28 -2.00
CA LEU A 71 -1.98 -13.73 -3.37
C LEU A 71 -3.09 -12.85 -3.98
N PHE A 72 -2.81 -12.31 -5.18
CA PHE A 72 -3.72 -11.45 -5.95
C PHE A 72 -3.97 -10.03 -5.39
N GLY A 73 -3.39 -9.66 -4.25
CA GLY A 73 -3.42 -8.27 -3.77
C GLY A 73 -2.57 -7.36 -4.66
N VAL A 74 -3.09 -6.18 -5.02
CA VAL A 74 -2.33 -5.17 -5.78
C VAL A 74 -1.72 -4.18 -4.78
N GLN A 75 -0.42 -4.30 -4.56
CA GLN A 75 0.32 -3.36 -3.71
C GLN A 75 0.80 -2.15 -4.50
N SER A 76 1.27 -2.36 -5.72
CA SER A 76 1.71 -1.29 -6.61
C SER A 76 1.36 -1.63 -8.06
N LEU A 77 1.11 -0.59 -8.85
CA LEU A 77 0.70 -0.70 -10.25
C LEU A 77 1.47 0.31 -11.10
N TYR A 78 2.07 -0.16 -12.20
CA TYR A 78 2.66 0.68 -13.22
C TYR A 78 1.98 0.48 -14.58
N MET A 79 1.53 1.56 -15.21
CA MET A 79 0.87 1.56 -16.52
C MET A 79 1.88 1.82 -17.63
N LYS A 80 2.19 0.81 -18.46
CA LYS A 80 3.22 0.87 -19.53
C LYS A 80 2.94 1.92 -20.59
N GLU A 81 1.68 2.08 -20.98
CA GLU A 81 1.28 3.09 -21.96
C GLU A 81 1.06 4.47 -21.31
N GLY A 82 1.28 4.57 -19.99
CA GLY A 82 1.00 5.76 -19.20
C GLY A 82 -0.50 5.95 -18.94
N GLY A 83 -0.87 7.13 -18.44
CA GLY A 83 -2.23 7.46 -17.98
C GLY A 83 -2.35 7.38 -16.47
N LEU A 84 -3.55 7.63 -15.98
CA LEU A 84 -3.90 7.44 -14.58
C LEU A 84 -4.04 5.95 -14.29
N THR A 85 -3.66 5.55 -13.07
CA THR A 85 -3.73 4.16 -12.62
C THR A 85 -5.14 3.76 -12.19
N GLY A 86 -5.97 4.74 -11.81
CA GLY A 86 -7.26 4.53 -11.16
C GLY A 86 -7.14 4.16 -9.68
N MET A 87 -5.92 4.14 -9.14
CA MET A 87 -5.61 3.80 -7.76
C MET A 87 -5.43 5.06 -6.90
N TYR A 88 -5.22 4.87 -5.61
CA TYR A 88 -5.04 5.95 -4.64
C TYR A 88 -3.88 6.91 -4.95
N TYR A 89 -2.82 6.44 -5.61
CA TYR A 89 -1.68 7.30 -6.01
C TYR A 89 -2.12 8.51 -6.84
N ASP A 90 -3.11 8.29 -7.69
CA ASP A 90 -3.62 9.36 -8.54
C ASP A 90 -4.35 10.42 -7.71
N TYR A 91 -5.08 10.01 -6.66
CA TYR A 91 -5.72 10.93 -5.70
C TYR A 91 -4.69 11.66 -4.85
N ALA A 92 -3.64 10.96 -4.40
CA ALA A 92 -2.56 11.53 -3.62
C ALA A 92 -1.83 12.67 -4.35
N MET A 93 -1.87 12.71 -5.71
CA MET A 93 -1.35 13.84 -6.50
C MET A 93 -2.06 15.17 -6.24
N ALA A 94 -3.17 15.19 -5.49
CA ALA A 94 -3.77 16.43 -5.02
C ALA A 94 -2.87 17.17 -4.00
N ALA A 95 -2.05 16.44 -3.22
CA ALA A 95 -1.23 17.05 -2.18
C ALA A 95 -0.29 18.16 -2.69
N PRO A 96 0.50 17.97 -3.77
CA PRO A 96 1.29 19.08 -4.35
C PRO A 96 0.43 20.24 -4.82
N LEU A 97 -0.79 19.99 -5.32
CA LEU A 97 -1.70 21.04 -5.78
C LEU A 97 -2.38 21.81 -4.63
N MET A 98 -2.28 21.30 -3.39
CA MET A 98 -2.78 21.98 -2.18
C MET A 98 -1.75 22.91 -1.53
N VAL A 99 -0.49 22.89 -1.99
CA VAL A 99 0.57 23.75 -1.44
C VAL A 99 0.49 25.14 -2.10
N PRO A 100 0.36 26.23 -1.32
CA PRO A 100 0.25 27.58 -1.86
C PRO A 100 1.59 28.15 -2.35
N ASP A 101 1.50 29.18 -3.18
CA ASP A 101 2.60 30.11 -3.53
C ASP A 101 3.88 29.49 -4.10
N LYS A 102 3.81 28.26 -4.63
CA LYS A 102 4.97 27.59 -5.19
C LYS A 102 4.63 26.76 -6.44
N PRO A 103 5.42 26.88 -7.53
CA PRO A 103 5.28 25.99 -8.67
C PRO A 103 5.46 24.52 -8.27
N VAL A 104 4.60 23.65 -8.79
CA VAL A 104 4.59 22.23 -8.38
C VAL A 104 5.90 21.52 -8.74
N GLU A 105 6.50 21.88 -9.88
CA GLU A 105 7.78 21.35 -10.36
C GLU A 105 8.98 21.70 -9.45
N ASP A 106 8.88 22.75 -8.63
CA ASP A 106 9.95 23.19 -7.73
C ASP A 106 9.83 22.58 -6.31
N MET A 107 8.82 21.74 -6.07
CA MET A 107 8.54 21.17 -4.75
C MET A 107 9.52 20.07 -4.36
N ASN A 108 9.81 20.02 -3.04
CA ASN A 108 10.49 18.90 -2.41
C ASN A 108 9.44 17.96 -1.81
N VAL A 109 9.45 16.71 -2.26
CA VAL A 109 8.51 15.68 -1.83
C VAL A 109 9.25 14.55 -1.14
N LEU A 110 8.80 14.17 0.05
CA LEU A 110 9.23 12.97 0.75
C LEU A 110 8.14 11.90 0.68
N ILE A 111 8.52 10.66 0.40
CA ILE A 111 7.63 9.50 0.41
C ILE A 111 8.14 8.52 1.45
N LEU A 112 7.38 8.31 2.52
CA LEU A 112 7.63 7.30 3.55
C LEU A 112 6.83 6.04 3.21
N GLY A 113 7.55 4.97 2.83
CA GLY A 113 6.99 3.80 2.18
C GLY A 113 6.96 4.00 0.66
N MET A 114 8.15 4.07 0.05
CA MET A 114 8.28 4.35 -1.38
C MET A 114 7.62 3.28 -2.26
N GLY A 115 7.59 2.03 -1.79
CA GLY A 115 7.11 0.91 -2.59
C GLY A 115 7.83 0.82 -3.93
N THR A 116 7.08 0.60 -5.01
CA THR A 116 7.67 0.61 -6.37
C THR A 116 7.82 2.02 -6.96
N GLY A 117 7.46 3.06 -6.22
CA GLY A 117 7.59 4.45 -6.66
C GLY A 117 6.50 4.91 -7.63
N THR A 118 5.34 4.27 -7.63
CA THR A 118 4.23 4.66 -8.52
C THR A 118 3.82 6.11 -8.31
N TYR A 119 3.68 6.57 -7.06
CA TYR A 119 3.36 7.96 -6.76
C TYR A 119 4.44 8.93 -7.33
N ALA A 120 5.73 8.62 -7.11
CA ALA A 120 6.83 9.42 -7.65
C ALA A 120 6.80 9.48 -9.19
N THR A 121 6.57 8.35 -9.84
CA THR A 121 6.49 8.25 -11.30
C THR A 121 5.30 9.05 -11.85
N GLN A 122 4.15 8.99 -11.19
CA GLN A 122 2.96 9.78 -11.56
C GLN A 122 3.20 11.29 -11.34
N CYS A 123 3.76 11.69 -10.21
CA CYS A 123 4.12 13.09 -9.97
C CYS A 123 5.07 13.62 -11.04
N ARG A 124 6.16 12.90 -11.35
CA ARG A 124 7.11 13.28 -12.41
C ARG A 124 6.46 13.41 -13.77
N LYS A 125 5.55 12.51 -14.09
CA LYS A 125 4.84 12.51 -15.37
C LYS A 125 3.94 13.72 -15.57
N TYR A 126 3.18 14.09 -14.54
CA TYR A 126 2.15 15.12 -14.65
C TYR A 126 2.63 16.51 -14.23
N PHE A 127 3.63 16.59 -13.36
CA PHE A 127 4.10 17.85 -12.77
C PHE A 127 5.55 18.21 -13.12
N GLY A 128 6.26 17.34 -13.87
CA GLY A 128 7.63 17.62 -14.28
C GLY A 128 8.69 17.17 -13.27
N ASP A 129 9.88 17.74 -13.35
CA ASP A 129 11.06 17.27 -12.63
C ASP A 129 11.10 17.71 -11.15
N MET A 130 10.07 17.34 -10.40
CA MET A 130 10.00 17.56 -8.95
C MET A 130 11.18 16.91 -8.22
N ASN A 131 11.62 17.52 -7.13
CA ASN A 131 12.63 16.90 -6.25
C ASN A 131 11.98 15.90 -5.30
N ILE A 132 12.05 14.61 -5.65
CA ILE A 132 11.41 13.52 -4.90
C ILE A 132 12.47 12.66 -4.23
N GLU A 133 12.31 12.45 -2.93
CA GLU A 133 13.08 11.53 -2.11
C GLU A 133 12.14 10.49 -1.48
N GLY A 134 12.54 9.20 -1.53
CA GLY A 134 11.80 8.09 -0.95
C GLY A 134 12.55 7.39 0.16
N VAL A 135 11.80 6.82 1.10
CA VAL A 135 12.30 5.90 2.12
C VAL A 135 11.53 4.59 1.99
N GLU A 136 12.26 3.50 1.84
CA GLU A 136 11.69 2.15 1.72
C GLU A 136 12.46 1.21 2.64
N ILE A 137 11.75 0.43 3.44
CA ILE A 137 12.39 -0.49 4.39
C ILE A 137 12.90 -1.74 3.69
N ASP A 138 12.27 -2.14 2.58
CA ASP A 138 12.59 -3.34 1.83
C ASP A 138 13.46 -3.01 0.60
N GLU A 139 14.76 -3.25 0.72
CA GLU A 139 15.72 -3.03 -0.38
C GLU A 139 15.30 -3.78 -1.65
N LYS A 140 14.70 -4.98 -1.50
CA LYS A 140 14.27 -5.77 -2.65
C LYS A 140 13.15 -5.09 -3.43
N ILE A 141 12.22 -4.40 -2.76
CA ILE A 141 11.20 -3.61 -3.45
C ILE A 141 11.85 -2.47 -4.25
N THR A 142 12.87 -1.80 -3.67
CA THR A 142 13.62 -0.76 -4.39
C THR A 142 14.35 -1.30 -5.63
N GLU A 143 14.95 -2.50 -5.56
CA GLU A 143 15.53 -3.16 -6.73
C GLU A 143 14.48 -3.41 -7.82
N LEU A 144 13.34 -4.02 -7.45
CA LEU A 144 12.23 -4.33 -8.35
C LEU A 144 11.62 -3.06 -8.96
N SER A 145 11.56 -1.96 -8.19
CA SER A 145 11.02 -0.68 -8.67
C SER A 145 11.78 -0.13 -9.88
N ARG A 146 13.09 -0.26 -9.88
CA ARG A 146 13.95 0.14 -11.00
C ARG A 146 13.90 -0.83 -12.16
N GLU A 147 13.85 -2.13 -11.88
CA GLU A 147 13.87 -3.18 -12.90
C GLU A 147 12.54 -3.26 -13.66
N TYR A 148 11.39 -3.17 -12.97
CA TYR A 148 10.07 -3.43 -13.56
C TYR A 148 9.12 -2.23 -13.60
N PHE A 149 9.28 -1.24 -12.72
CA PHE A 149 8.30 -0.16 -12.53
C PHE A 149 8.76 1.20 -13.05
N SER A 150 9.89 1.23 -13.74
CA SER A 150 10.43 2.45 -14.37
C SER A 150 10.65 3.62 -13.39
N LEU A 151 10.98 3.31 -12.12
CA LEU A 151 11.35 4.36 -11.17
C LEU A 151 12.58 5.11 -11.69
N PRO A 152 12.53 6.46 -11.86
CA PRO A 152 13.64 7.22 -12.40
C PRO A 152 14.92 7.10 -11.56
N GLU A 153 16.08 6.99 -12.23
CA GLU A 153 17.38 6.79 -11.58
C GLU A 153 17.76 7.95 -10.63
N ASP A 154 17.32 9.15 -10.93
CA ASP A 154 17.58 10.36 -10.15
C ASP A 154 16.68 10.50 -8.91
N VAL A 155 15.62 9.73 -8.80
CA VAL A 155 14.82 9.65 -7.57
C VAL A 155 15.62 8.91 -6.50
N LYS A 156 16.05 9.63 -5.48
CA LYS A 156 16.81 9.04 -4.38
C LYS A 156 15.89 8.19 -3.49
N VAL A 157 16.25 6.93 -3.28
CA VAL A 157 15.58 6.04 -2.32
C VAL A 157 16.57 5.62 -1.25
N THR A 158 16.21 5.84 0.00
CA THR A 158 17.00 5.44 1.18
C THR A 158 16.37 4.19 1.80
N THR A 159 17.13 3.09 1.85
CA THR A 159 16.68 1.87 2.55
C THR A 159 16.81 2.07 4.05
N TYR A 160 15.68 2.40 4.69
CA TYR A 160 15.61 2.65 6.13
C TYR A 160 14.18 2.61 6.67
N ASP A 161 14.03 2.57 8.01
CA ASP A 161 12.74 2.81 8.67
C ASP A 161 12.31 4.27 8.50
N GLY A 162 11.05 4.51 8.08
CA GLY A 162 10.55 5.86 7.76
C GLY A 162 10.58 6.82 8.93
N ARG A 163 10.21 6.37 10.14
CA ARG A 163 10.25 7.21 11.35
C ARG A 163 11.70 7.49 11.76
N ALA A 164 12.56 6.48 11.75
CA ALA A 164 13.97 6.65 12.09
C ALA A 164 14.69 7.57 11.08
N PHE A 165 14.27 7.57 9.81
CA PHE A 165 14.75 8.51 8.82
C PHE A 165 14.41 9.95 9.18
N LEU A 166 13.15 10.26 9.51
CA LEU A 166 12.75 11.61 9.95
C LEU A 166 13.52 12.06 11.19
N GLN A 167 13.79 11.16 12.13
CA GLN A 167 14.60 11.48 13.32
C GLN A 167 16.05 11.84 12.99
N ALA A 168 16.57 11.36 11.86
CA ALA A 168 17.97 11.52 11.48
C ALA A 168 18.23 12.71 10.55
N VAL A 169 17.19 13.32 9.97
CA VAL A 169 17.31 14.42 9.01
C VAL A 169 16.72 15.71 9.56
N GLU A 170 17.24 16.85 9.09
CA GLU A 170 16.71 18.19 9.40
C GLU A 170 16.02 18.81 8.17
N THR A 171 15.93 18.07 7.08
CA THR A 171 15.35 18.54 5.82
C THR A 171 13.84 18.74 5.98
N THR A 172 13.32 19.82 5.40
CA THR A 172 11.88 20.10 5.35
C THR A 172 11.35 19.98 3.93
N TYR A 173 10.10 19.55 3.81
CA TYR A 173 9.46 19.19 2.56
C TYR A 173 8.20 20.03 2.32
N ASP A 174 7.84 20.21 1.07
CA ASP A 174 6.58 20.83 0.68
C ASP A 174 5.43 19.83 0.78
N VAL A 175 5.72 18.56 0.47
CA VAL A 175 4.78 17.44 0.61
C VAL A 175 5.46 16.26 1.29
N ILE A 176 4.76 15.63 2.23
CA ILE A 176 5.16 14.34 2.80
C ILE A 176 4.03 13.34 2.58
N MET A 177 4.29 12.29 1.79
CA MET A 177 3.38 11.16 1.64
C MET A 177 3.74 10.07 2.64
N VAL A 178 2.76 9.59 3.39
CA VAL A 178 2.89 8.44 4.29
C VAL A 178 2.11 7.28 3.70
N ASP A 179 2.82 6.33 3.12
CA ASP A 179 2.28 5.13 2.45
C ASP A 179 3.00 3.86 2.90
N ALA A 180 3.39 3.81 4.18
CA ALA A 180 4.10 2.68 4.77
C ALA A 180 3.16 1.63 5.38
N TYR A 181 1.87 1.70 5.08
CA TYR A 181 0.87 0.79 5.61
C TYR A 181 0.72 -0.41 4.67
N GLN A 182 0.94 -1.61 5.22
CA GLN A 182 0.84 -2.85 4.46
C GLN A 182 -0.55 -3.46 4.65
N ASP A 183 -1.34 -3.54 3.57
CA ASP A 183 -2.67 -4.16 3.53
C ASP A 183 -3.55 -3.79 4.74
N ILE A 184 -3.45 -4.56 5.84
CA ILE A 184 -4.28 -4.43 7.04
C ILE A 184 -3.42 -4.03 8.25
N THR A 185 -2.11 -3.83 8.06
CA THR A 185 -1.20 -3.55 9.17
C THR A 185 -0.61 -2.15 9.06
N ILE A 186 -0.79 -1.38 10.12
CA ILE A 186 -0.12 -0.10 10.31
C ILE A 186 1.05 -0.33 11.25
N PRO A 187 2.29 0.03 10.88
CA PRO A 187 3.40 0.03 11.84
C PRO A 187 3.07 0.97 13.01
N PHE A 188 3.00 0.44 14.24
CA PHE A 188 2.59 1.22 15.41
C PHE A 188 3.43 2.50 15.58
N GLN A 189 4.72 2.45 15.24
CA GLN A 189 5.63 3.59 15.31
C GLN A 189 5.32 4.70 14.29
N MET A 190 4.45 4.44 13.29
CA MET A 190 4.03 5.40 12.27
C MET A 190 2.53 5.77 12.38
N SER A 191 1.93 5.56 13.55
CA SER A 191 0.50 5.82 13.78
C SER A 191 0.21 6.74 14.95
N SER A 192 1.23 7.22 15.66
CA SER A 192 1.08 7.97 16.92
C SER A 192 1.08 9.49 16.72
N VAL A 193 0.54 10.20 17.72
CA VAL A 193 0.61 11.67 17.82
C VAL A 193 2.06 12.15 17.69
N GLU A 194 3.01 11.43 18.32
CA GLU A 194 4.44 11.76 18.28
C GLU A 194 5.01 11.63 16.87
N PHE A 195 4.60 10.59 16.13
CA PHE A 195 5.02 10.43 14.73
C PHE A 195 4.45 11.54 13.84
N PHE A 196 3.16 11.83 13.92
CA PHE A 196 2.55 12.88 13.09
C PHE A 196 3.03 14.28 13.48
N THR A 197 3.39 14.51 14.75
CA THR A 197 4.06 15.74 15.18
C THR A 197 5.42 15.86 14.49
N MET A 198 6.19 14.78 14.43
CA MET A 198 7.46 14.77 13.71
C MET A 198 7.27 15.04 12.22
N VAL A 199 6.26 14.43 11.57
CA VAL A 199 5.94 14.74 10.16
C VAL A 199 5.62 16.22 9.99
N LYS A 200 4.79 16.78 10.87
CA LYS A 200 4.46 18.21 10.85
C LYS A 200 5.70 19.11 10.97
N ASP A 201 6.63 18.77 11.86
CA ASP A 201 7.86 19.52 12.05
C ASP A 201 8.81 19.47 10.84
N HIS A 202 8.66 18.46 9.96
CA HIS A 202 9.38 18.35 8.69
C HIS A 202 8.62 18.92 7.49
N LEU A 203 7.42 19.45 7.68
CA LEU A 203 6.72 20.22 6.65
C LEU A 203 7.17 21.68 6.69
N LYS A 204 7.31 22.27 5.51
CA LYS A 204 7.47 23.73 5.36
C LYS A 204 6.16 24.46 5.66
N ASP A 205 6.23 25.78 5.81
CA ASP A 205 5.03 26.61 5.89
C ASP A 205 4.14 26.37 4.64
N GLY A 206 2.86 26.10 4.87
CA GLY A 206 1.91 25.72 3.81
C GLY A 206 2.07 24.30 3.27
N GLY A 207 3.01 23.51 3.81
CA GLY A 207 3.22 22.13 3.39
C GLY A 207 2.06 21.21 3.74
N VAL A 208 1.92 20.12 2.96
CA VAL A 208 0.81 19.17 3.05
C VAL A 208 1.32 17.75 3.28
N MET A 209 0.76 17.07 4.26
CA MET A 209 0.89 15.63 4.41
C MET A 209 -0.28 14.93 3.71
N VAL A 210 -0.01 13.83 3.00
CA VAL A 210 -1.03 12.90 2.50
C VAL A 210 -0.77 11.50 3.05
N VAL A 211 -1.83 10.85 3.52
CA VAL A 211 -1.78 9.48 4.07
C VAL A 211 -2.77 8.62 3.32
N ASN A 212 -2.31 7.51 2.76
CA ASN A 212 -3.17 6.47 2.22
C ASN A 212 -3.67 5.58 3.35
N MET A 213 -4.99 5.59 3.59
CA MET A 213 -5.65 4.68 4.53
C MET A 213 -6.28 3.53 3.73
N ASN A 214 -5.60 2.39 3.70
CA ASN A 214 -6.09 1.18 3.01
C ASN A 214 -6.82 0.26 3.99
N MET A 215 -7.96 0.68 4.49
CA MET A 215 -8.67 -0.04 5.53
C MET A 215 -10.16 -0.16 5.23
N HIS A 216 -10.69 -1.36 5.43
CA HIS A 216 -12.13 -1.57 5.50
C HIS A 216 -12.69 -1.08 6.84
N GLY A 217 -13.81 -0.41 6.80
CA GLY A 217 -14.60 -0.07 7.97
C GLY A 217 -14.94 1.42 8.08
N ASN A 218 -16.09 1.68 8.69
CA ASN A 218 -16.58 3.00 9.09
C ASN A 218 -17.30 2.87 10.44
N LYS A 219 -16.79 1.96 11.31
CA LYS A 219 -17.38 1.75 12.63
C LYS A 219 -16.74 2.69 13.64
N GLU A 220 -17.51 3.10 14.61
CA GLU A 220 -17.00 3.86 15.75
C GLU A 220 -15.91 3.06 16.47
N GLY A 221 -14.75 3.70 16.66
CA GLY A 221 -13.58 3.11 17.29
C GLY A 221 -12.82 2.10 16.42
N ASP A 222 -13.00 2.10 15.09
CA ASP A 222 -12.18 1.32 14.18
C ASP A 222 -10.83 1.98 13.94
N ILE A 223 -9.94 1.27 13.22
CA ILE A 223 -8.58 1.73 12.96
C ILE A 223 -8.53 3.03 12.15
N ASN A 224 -9.49 3.23 11.23
CA ASN A 224 -9.58 4.46 10.43
C ASN A 224 -9.89 5.66 11.30
N GLN A 225 -10.84 5.52 12.24
CA GLN A 225 -11.17 6.58 13.16
C GLN A 225 -10.01 6.89 14.11
N TYR A 226 -9.36 5.88 14.68
CA TYR A 226 -8.15 6.09 15.49
C TYR A 226 -7.07 6.84 14.75
N LEU A 227 -6.79 6.48 13.49
CA LEU A 227 -5.77 7.12 12.68
C LEU A 227 -6.16 8.57 12.33
N ALA A 228 -7.39 8.77 11.85
CA ALA A 228 -7.88 10.09 11.48
C ALA A 228 -7.97 11.05 12.68
N ASP A 229 -8.46 10.60 13.84
CA ASP A 229 -8.50 11.38 15.08
C ASP A 229 -7.08 11.75 15.54
N THR A 230 -6.13 10.81 15.45
CA THR A 230 -4.73 11.05 15.82
C THR A 230 -4.11 12.12 14.93
N ILE A 231 -4.33 12.06 13.61
CA ILE A 231 -3.83 13.06 12.66
C ILE A 231 -4.49 14.43 12.91
N ALA A 232 -5.81 14.46 13.07
CA ALA A 232 -6.57 15.69 13.29
C ALA A 232 -6.30 16.33 14.67
N ASN A 233 -5.69 15.60 15.60
CA ASN A 233 -5.19 16.17 16.87
C ASN A 233 -3.86 16.92 16.69
N VAL A 234 -3.12 16.65 15.61
CA VAL A 234 -1.81 17.26 15.31
C VAL A 234 -1.93 18.38 14.28
N PHE A 235 -2.78 18.19 13.28
CA PHE A 235 -2.97 19.16 12.20
C PHE A 235 -4.29 19.91 12.35
N ASP A 236 -4.27 21.22 12.13
CA ASP A 236 -5.43 22.09 12.30
C ASP A 236 -6.48 21.89 11.20
N ASN A 237 -6.05 21.45 9.99
CA ASN A 237 -6.91 21.27 8.84
C ASN A 237 -6.67 19.88 8.25
N VAL A 238 -7.72 19.08 8.23
CA VAL A 238 -7.70 17.70 7.73
C VAL A 238 -8.90 17.48 6.82
N TYR A 239 -8.64 16.90 5.64
CA TYR A 239 -9.67 16.53 4.67
C TYR A 239 -9.48 15.09 4.24
N SER A 240 -10.57 14.38 4.02
CA SER A 240 -10.56 13.01 3.49
C SER A 240 -11.28 12.90 2.16
N VAL A 241 -10.78 12.01 1.29
CA VAL A 241 -11.37 11.69 -0.02
C VAL A 241 -11.38 10.18 -0.18
N ASP A 242 -12.57 9.62 -0.43
CA ASP A 242 -12.70 8.20 -0.74
C ASP A 242 -12.26 7.92 -2.18
N VAL A 243 -11.43 6.89 -2.36
CA VAL A 243 -10.97 6.45 -3.69
C VAL A 243 -12.08 5.63 -4.35
N ALA A 244 -12.56 6.10 -5.49
CA ALA A 244 -13.68 5.45 -6.17
C ALA A 244 -13.36 4.01 -6.60
N GLY A 245 -14.22 3.07 -6.23
CA GLY A 245 -14.07 1.65 -6.58
C GLY A 245 -13.01 0.90 -5.76
N SER A 246 -12.52 1.50 -4.68
CA SER A 246 -11.53 0.92 -3.77
C SER A 246 -11.99 1.08 -2.31
N THR A 247 -11.29 0.43 -1.41
CA THR A 247 -11.41 0.61 0.04
C THR A 247 -10.46 1.67 0.59
N ASN A 248 -9.61 2.24 -0.27
CA ASN A 248 -8.67 3.28 0.08
C ASN A 248 -9.39 4.62 0.33
N ARG A 249 -8.85 5.38 1.25
CA ARG A 249 -9.20 6.75 1.55
C ARG A 249 -7.90 7.56 1.67
N GLU A 250 -7.81 8.65 0.93
CA GLU A 250 -6.73 9.61 1.10
C GLU A 250 -7.10 10.64 2.16
N LEU A 251 -6.17 10.90 3.07
CA LEU A 251 -6.31 11.92 4.09
C LEU A 251 -5.22 12.96 3.90
N PHE A 252 -5.64 14.22 3.69
CA PHE A 252 -4.76 15.37 3.51
C PHE A 252 -4.76 16.21 4.77
N ALA A 253 -3.59 16.61 5.25
CA ALA A 253 -3.45 17.37 6.48
C ALA A 253 -2.43 18.50 6.35
N SER A 254 -2.77 19.68 6.85
CA SER A 254 -1.90 20.87 6.88
C SER A 254 -2.23 21.81 8.03
N GLN A 255 -1.34 22.78 8.25
CA GLN A 255 -1.58 23.87 9.17
C GLN A 255 -2.33 25.04 8.51
N HIS A 256 -2.30 25.15 7.17
CA HIS A 256 -3.06 26.21 6.48
C HIS A 256 -4.48 25.77 6.13
N SER A 257 -5.42 26.74 6.18
CA SER A 257 -6.87 26.46 6.12
C SER A 257 -7.45 26.36 4.72
N ASP A 258 -6.74 26.85 3.72
CA ASP A 258 -7.21 27.08 2.37
C ASP A 258 -6.77 26.00 1.36
N MET A 259 -6.38 24.81 1.85
CA MET A 259 -5.91 23.69 1.01
C MET A 259 -6.83 23.39 -0.18
N ILE A 260 -8.15 23.35 0.03
CA ILE A 260 -9.12 23.01 -1.02
C ILE A 260 -9.32 24.15 -2.01
N GLU A 261 -9.25 25.41 -1.56
CA GLU A 261 -9.28 26.59 -2.41
C GLU A 261 -8.03 26.62 -3.32
N VAL A 262 -6.84 26.42 -2.73
CA VAL A 262 -5.57 26.36 -3.46
C VAL A 262 -5.57 25.19 -4.46
N LEU A 263 -6.08 24.01 -4.08
CA LEU A 263 -6.26 22.88 -4.99
C LEU A 263 -7.11 23.29 -6.19
N SER A 264 -8.26 23.91 -5.95
CA SER A 264 -9.20 24.33 -7.00
C SER A 264 -8.55 25.29 -7.99
N ASP A 265 -7.81 26.28 -7.49
CA ASP A 265 -7.10 27.27 -8.32
C ASP A 265 -6.00 26.61 -9.19
N HIS A 266 -5.27 25.64 -8.64
CA HIS A 266 -4.24 24.92 -9.39
C HIS A 266 -4.85 23.96 -10.43
N VAL A 267 -5.97 23.31 -10.11
CA VAL A 267 -6.64 22.36 -11.01
C VAL A 267 -7.13 23.05 -12.28
N GLU A 268 -7.59 24.30 -12.21
CA GLU A 268 -8.01 25.09 -13.40
C GLU A 268 -6.90 25.19 -14.45
N ASN A 269 -5.63 25.19 -14.01
CA ASN A 269 -4.47 25.37 -14.86
C ASN A 269 -3.80 24.08 -15.33
N LEU A 270 -4.33 22.89 -14.94
CA LEU A 270 -3.80 21.61 -15.39
C LEU A 270 -4.04 21.39 -16.89
N SER A 271 -3.00 20.98 -17.60
CA SER A 271 -3.04 20.72 -19.03
C SER A 271 -3.64 19.37 -19.42
N ASP A 272 -3.50 18.35 -18.55
CA ASP A 272 -4.06 17.03 -18.78
C ASP A 272 -5.52 16.96 -18.31
N ALA A 273 -6.44 16.75 -19.26
CA ALA A 273 -7.87 16.74 -18.98
C ALA A 273 -8.31 15.55 -18.09
N GLY A 274 -7.61 14.43 -18.14
CA GLY A 274 -7.89 13.27 -17.29
C GLY A 274 -7.56 13.56 -15.84
N LEU A 275 -6.35 14.06 -15.58
CA LEU A 275 -5.92 14.50 -14.27
C LEU A 275 -6.80 15.62 -13.74
N GLN A 276 -7.08 16.64 -14.56
CA GLN A 276 -7.94 17.76 -14.19
C GLN A 276 -9.32 17.29 -13.70
N ASN A 277 -9.99 16.43 -14.47
CA ASN A 277 -11.29 15.88 -14.09
C ASN A 277 -11.23 15.06 -12.80
N MET A 278 -10.15 14.34 -12.59
CA MET A 278 -9.97 13.55 -11.39
C MET A 278 -9.73 14.44 -10.16
N MET A 279 -8.89 15.47 -10.28
CA MET A 279 -8.63 16.41 -9.20
C MET A 279 -9.88 17.21 -8.81
N TRP A 280 -10.71 17.62 -9.79
CA TRP A 280 -12.01 18.23 -9.51
C TRP A 280 -12.94 17.31 -8.72
N ARG A 281 -13.02 16.04 -9.09
CA ARG A 281 -13.80 15.06 -8.31
C ARG A 281 -13.25 14.90 -6.89
N GLY A 282 -11.93 14.90 -6.72
CA GLY A 282 -11.28 14.87 -5.42
C GLY A 282 -11.66 16.09 -4.57
N ALA A 283 -11.57 17.28 -5.13
CA ALA A 283 -11.95 18.52 -4.46
C ALA A 283 -13.43 18.54 -4.06
N ASP A 284 -14.33 18.20 -4.99
CA ASP A 284 -15.79 18.19 -4.77
C ASP A 284 -16.24 17.15 -3.74
N ASN A 285 -15.52 16.02 -3.63
CA ASN A 285 -15.84 14.94 -2.68
C ASN A 285 -14.99 15.00 -1.40
N SER A 286 -14.17 16.03 -1.24
CA SER A 286 -13.39 16.22 -0.02
C SER A 286 -14.31 16.54 1.16
N VAL A 287 -14.07 15.86 2.27
CA VAL A 287 -14.83 16.05 3.51
C VAL A 287 -13.87 16.50 4.61
N ALA A 288 -14.16 17.66 5.20
CA ALA A 288 -13.41 18.12 6.36
C ALA A 288 -13.58 17.17 7.54
N TYR A 289 -12.47 16.81 8.17
CA TYR A 289 -12.43 15.91 9.30
C TYR A 289 -12.14 16.70 10.59
N ALA A 290 -13.00 16.54 11.59
CA ALA A 290 -12.82 17.15 12.91
C ALA A 290 -12.17 16.15 13.86
N ALA A 291 -11.23 16.62 14.68
CA ALA A 291 -10.58 15.80 15.70
C ALA A 291 -11.58 15.16 16.65
N GLY A 292 -11.40 13.88 16.93
CA GLY A 292 -12.14 13.11 17.92
C GLY A 292 -11.26 12.68 19.09
N ASP A 293 -11.75 11.70 19.85
CA ASP A 293 -11.13 11.26 21.10
C ASP A 293 -10.31 9.97 20.98
N TYR A 294 -10.32 9.31 19.82
CA TYR A 294 -9.60 8.06 19.59
C TYR A 294 -8.16 8.33 19.19
N LEU A 295 -7.28 8.47 20.19
CA LEU A 295 -5.89 8.84 19.96
C LEU A 295 -4.94 7.65 20.14
N MET A 296 -3.96 7.59 19.26
CA MET A 296 -2.79 6.70 19.35
C MET A 296 -1.56 7.51 19.77
N THR A 297 -0.84 6.99 20.76
CA THR A 297 0.44 7.53 21.23
C THR A 297 1.49 6.44 21.20
N ASP A 298 2.77 6.78 21.32
CA ASP A 298 3.86 5.79 21.38
C ASP A 298 3.67 4.78 22.52
N ASP A 299 3.04 5.20 23.62
CA ASP A 299 2.74 4.31 24.75
C ASP A 299 1.43 3.52 24.57
N LYS A 300 0.56 3.92 23.65
CA LYS A 300 -0.76 3.32 23.45
C LYS A 300 -1.20 3.45 21.98
N ALA A 301 -0.83 2.49 21.16
CA ALA A 301 -1.28 2.37 19.78
C ALA A 301 -1.78 0.93 19.53
N PRO A 302 -3.10 0.66 19.67
CA PRO A 302 -3.67 -0.69 19.58
C PRO A 302 -3.82 -1.17 18.11
N VAL A 303 -2.87 -0.85 17.24
CA VAL A 303 -2.97 -1.09 15.80
C VAL A 303 -3.11 -2.56 15.45
N GLU A 304 -2.39 -3.45 16.13
CA GLU A 304 -2.49 -4.90 15.89
C GLU A 304 -3.87 -5.44 16.27
N LEU A 305 -4.41 -4.98 17.40
CA LEU A 305 -5.74 -5.40 17.85
C LEU A 305 -6.83 -4.92 16.90
N LEU A 306 -6.75 -3.67 16.47
CA LEU A 306 -7.69 -3.08 15.51
C LEU A 306 -7.55 -3.71 14.13
N GLY A 307 -6.32 -3.96 13.66
CA GLY A 307 -6.05 -4.69 12.43
C GLY A 307 -6.60 -6.11 12.45
N MET A 308 -6.45 -6.84 13.56
CA MET A 308 -7.06 -8.18 13.70
C MET A 308 -8.59 -8.15 13.58
N GLN A 309 -9.27 -7.10 14.08
CA GLN A 309 -10.72 -6.97 13.92
C GLN A 309 -11.11 -6.78 12.45
N VAL A 310 -10.31 -6.06 11.67
CA VAL A 310 -10.51 -5.92 10.21
C VAL A 310 -10.32 -7.27 9.52
N ILE A 311 -9.25 -8.01 9.86
CA ILE A 311 -9.01 -9.36 9.32
C ILE A 311 -10.17 -10.31 9.62
N ASP A 312 -10.64 -10.33 10.86
CA ASP A 312 -11.78 -11.15 11.27
C ASP A 312 -13.04 -10.82 10.48
N GLN A 313 -13.28 -9.54 10.22
CA GLN A 313 -14.42 -9.09 9.41
C GLN A 313 -14.26 -9.55 7.95
N LEU A 314 -13.10 -9.35 7.33
CA LEU A 314 -12.82 -9.80 5.96
C LEU A 314 -13.00 -11.31 5.80
N ILE A 315 -12.49 -12.10 6.76
CA ILE A 315 -12.66 -13.55 6.75
C ILE A 315 -14.15 -13.92 6.85
N GLN A 316 -14.93 -13.24 7.70
CA GLN A 316 -16.36 -13.50 7.83
C GLN A 316 -17.12 -13.17 6.55
N GLU A 317 -16.81 -12.04 5.91
CA GLU A 317 -17.42 -11.62 4.63
C GLU A 317 -17.08 -12.63 3.51
N GLU A 318 -15.83 -13.05 3.40
CA GLU A 318 -15.36 -14.03 2.41
C GLU A 318 -16.00 -15.40 2.62
N VAL A 319 -16.04 -15.87 3.88
CA VAL A 319 -16.69 -17.14 4.21
C VAL A 319 -18.20 -17.07 3.92
N ALA A 320 -18.86 -15.96 4.18
CA ALA A 320 -20.27 -15.77 3.86
C ALA A 320 -20.48 -15.80 2.33
N TYR A 321 -19.64 -15.10 1.56
CA TYR A 321 -19.69 -15.10 0.11
C TYR A 321 -19.57 -16.50 -0.49
N TYR A 322 -18.55 -17.26 -0.11
CA TYR A 322 -18.38 -18.63 -0.61
C TYR A 322 -19.47 -19.59 -0.12
N LYS A 323 -20.02 -19.35 1.07
CA LYS A 323 -21.16 -20.13 1.56
C LYS A 323 -22.41 -19.89 0.71
N ASP A 324 -22.70 -18.65 0.35
CA ASP A 324 -23.83 -18.30 -0.51
C ASP A 324 -23.67 -18.93 -1.92
N ILE A 325 -22.46 -18.86 -2.51
CA ILE A 325 -22.17 -19.58 -3.78
C ILE A 325 -22.40 -21.08 -3.64
N TYR A 326 -21.94 -21.68 -2.55
CA TYR A 326 -22.14 -23.11 -2.32
C TYR A 326 -23.62 -23.46 -2.17
N GLU A 327 -24.41 -22.67 -1.46
CA GLU A 327 -25.84 -22.90 -1.27
C GLU A 327 -26.62 -22.74 -2.58
N GLU A 328 -26.23 -21.80 -3.46
CA GLU A 328 -26.89 -21.56 -4.75
C GLU A 328 -26.44 -22.49 -5.89
N GLN A 329 -25.15 -22.78 -5.98
CA GLN A 329 -24.52 -23.42 -7.16
C GLN A 329 -23.78 -24.70 -6.83
N GLY A 330 -23.69 -25.08 -5.54
CA GLY A 330 -22.99 -26.29 -5.08
C GLY A 330 -21.46 -26.20 -5.28
N ILE A 331 -20.79 -27.36 -5.26
CA ILE A 331 -19.32 -27.45 -5.40
C ILE A 331 -18.84 -26.90 -6.76
N SER A 332 -19.63 -27.02 -7.82
CA SER A 332 -19.25 -26.52 -9.15
C SER A 332 -19.12 -24.99 -9.16
N GLY A 333 -20.04 -24.28 -8.49
CA GLY A 333 -19.93 -22.83 -8.34
C GLY A 333 -18.68 -22.41 -7.56
N LEU A 334 -18.35 -23.11 -6.47
CA LEU A 334 -17.12 -22.82 -5.73
C LEU A 334 -15.86 -22.96 -6.60
N LEU A 335 -15.79 -24.01 -7.45
CA LEU A 335 -14.62 -24.25 -8.31
C LEU A 335 -14.49 -23.24 -9.47
N GLU A 336 -15.57 -22.55 -9.84
CA GLU A 336 -15.55 -21.49 -10.85
C GLU A 336 -15.12 -20.14 -10.27
N HIS A 337 -15.26 -19.96 -8.96
CA HIS A 337 -14.94 -18.71 -8.24
C HIS A 337 -13.64 -18.79 -7.41
N LEU A 338 -12.99 -19.96 -7.35
CA LEU A 338 -11.63 -20.15 -6.83
C LEU A 338 -10.60 -20.02 -7.96
#